data_63fcf0ff51265be736ad5f53e668aa1d
#
_entry.id   63fcf0ff51265be736ad5f53e668aa1d
#
_cell.length_a   1.000
_cell.length_b   1.000
_cell.length_c   1.000
_cell.angle_alpha   90.00
_cell.angle_beta   90.00
_cell.angle_gamma   90.00
#
_symmetry.space_group_name_H-M   'P 1'
#
loop_
_entity.id
_entity.type
_entity.pdbx_description
1 polymer ?
#
loop_
_entity_poly.entity_id
_entity_poly.type
_entity_poly.pdbx_seq_one_letter_code
_entity_poly.pdbx_strand_id
1 'polypeptide(L)'
;RYVRYVSSKVSKSALAELAFFCNEKEIKGRAMGEGLSPPSQKRAFDHDLMSIADPQQKDYWVGLDLEQPCRLDKLVYYPRNDDNFIVIGEVYELFYCDKGDWHSLGIMTAESGELVYENVPGNALYLLKNRTKGKEERIFTYENDRQAWW
;
A
#
# COMPACT_ATOMS: atom_id res chain seq x y z
N ARG A 1 -21.13 -13.88 -10.14
CA ARG A 1 -21.31 -14.22 -8.74
C ARG A 1 -20.00 -14.33 -8.00
N TYR A 2 -19.00 -15.05 -8.52
CA TYR A 2 -17.70 -15.22 -7.88
C TYR A 2 -16.65 -14.33 -8.52
N VAL A 3 -15.87 -13.66 -7.68
CA VAL A 3 -14.71 -12.89 -8.13
C VAL A 3 -13.50 -13.32 -7.31
N ARG A 4 -12.32 -13.36 -7.91
CA ARG A 4 -11.09 -13.72 -7.20
C ARG A 4 -9.85 -13.05 -7.80
N TYR A 5 -8.91 -12.79 -6.92
CA TYR A 5 -7.53 -12.54 -7.23
C TYR A 5 -6.75 -13.85 -7.13
N VAL A 6 -5.89 -14.11 -8.09
CA VAL A 6 -5.02 -15.30 -8.11
C VAL A 6 -3.58 -14.83 -8.10
N SER A 7 -2.80 -15.25 -7.11
CA SER A 7 -1.40 -14.89 -7.04
C SER A 7 -0.59 -15.61 -8.12
N SER A 8 0.52 -15.00 -8.53
CA SER A 8 1.44 -15.65 -9.45
C SER A 8 2.22 -16.76 -8.73
N LYS A 9 2.55 -17.83 -9.48
CA LYS A 9 3.34 -18.96 -8.97
C LYS A 9 4.81 -18.61 -8.63
N VAL A 10 5.24 -17.40 -9.01
CA VAL A 10 6.65 -17.01 -8.92
C VAL A 10 7.02 -16.49 -7.53
N SER A 11 6.10 -15.83 -6.83
CA SER A 11 6.37 -15.22 -5.52
C SER A 11 5.19 -15.35 -4.55
N LYS A 12 5.49 -15.37 -3.25
CA LYS A 12 4.50 -15.15 -2.20
C LYS A 12 4.18 -13.65 -2.13
N SER A 13 3.37 -13.15 -3.04
CA SER A 13 2.94 -11.74 -2.98
C SER A 13 1.75 -11.60 -2.05
N ALA A 14 2.00 -11.18 -0.82
CA ALA A 14 0.94 -10.78 0.10
C ALA A 14 0.25 -9.51 -0.40
N LEU A 15 -1.02 -9.35 -0.08
CA LEU A 15 -1.79 -8.17 -0.42
C LEU A 15 -2.35 -7.52 0.85
N ALA A 16 -2.53 -6.20 0.82
CA ALA A 16 -3.17 -5.46 1.89
C ALA A 16 -4.67 -5.38 1.66
N GLU A 17 -5.13 -5.02 0.46
CA GLU A 17 -6.56 -4.81 0.22
C GLU A 17 -6.97 -5.12 -1.21
N LEU A 18 -8.18 -5.62 -1.38
CA LEU A 18 -8.89 -5.77 -2.65
C LEU A 18 -10.30 -5.17 -2.54
N ALA A 19 -10.68 -4.34 -3.48
CA ALA A 19 -12.04 -3.85 -3.58
C ALA A 19 -12.58 -4.04 -5.00
N PHE A 20 -13.78 -4.57 -5.11
CA PHE A 20 -14.50 -4.79 -6.37
C PHE A 20 -15.68 -3.85 -6.47
N PHE A 21 -15.92 -3.30 -7.65
CA PHE A 21 -16.96 -2.31 -7.87
C PHE A 21 -17.91 -2.72 -9.00
N CYS A 22 -19.16 -2.33 -8.83
CA CYS A 22 -20.23 -2.46 -9.81
C CYS A 22 -21.03 -1.16 -9.82
N ASN A 23 -21.15 -0.49 -10.98
CA ASN A 23 -21.76 0.83 -11.11
C ASN A 23 -21.19 1.84 -10.08
N GLU A 24 -19.85 1.92 -10.01
CA GLU A 24 -19.10 2.80 -9.12
C GLU A 24 -19.30 2.54 -7.62
N LYS A 25 -20.11 1.57 -7.25
CA LYS A 25 -20.31 1.16 -5.85
C LYS A 25 -19.47 -0.05 -5.51
N GLU A 26 -18.80 0.02 -4.38
CA GLU A 26 -18.10 -1.14 -3.85
C GLU A 26 -19.11 -2.24 -3.51
N ILE A 27 -18.80 -3.45 -3.99
CA ILE A 27 -19.62 -4.63 -3.72
C ILE A 27 -18.99 -5.47 -2.62
N LYS A 28 -19.83 -5.90 -1.70
CA LYS A 28 -19.44 -6.77 -0.58
C LYS A 28 -19.89 -8.20 -0.85
N GLY A 29 -19.24 -9.14 -0.18
CA GLY A 29 -19.54 -10.53 -0.29
C GLY A 29 -18.89 -11.34 0.83
N ARG A 30 -19.08 -12.64 0.79
CA ARG A 30 -18.43 -13.55 1.73
C ARG A 30 -17.01 -13.84 1.25
N ALA A 31 -16.01 -13.49 2.06
CA ALA A 31 -14.61 -13.81 1.77
C ALA A 31 -14.38 -15.32 1.64
N MET A 32 -13.60 -15.70 0.65
CA MET A 32 -13.25 -17.08 0.35
C MET A 32 -11.86 -17.13 -0.27
N GLY A 33 -11.19 -18.28 -0.16
CA GLY A 33 -9.85 -18.41 -0.73
C GLY A 33 -9.22 -19.76 -0.43
N GLU A 34 -8.08 -19.99 -1.04
CA GLU A 34 -7.23 -21.15 -0.83
C GLU A 34 -5.79 -20.69 -0.66
N GLY A 35 -5.03 -21.36 0.20
CA GLY A 35 -3.67 -20.98 0.53
C GLY A 35 -3.56 -19.82 1.53
N LEU A 36 -4.69 -19.41 2.12
CA LEU A 36 -4.78 -18.44 3.22
C LEU A 36 -5.68 -18.99 4.32
N SER A 37 -5.38 -18.64 5.57
CA SER A 37 -6.29 -18.92 6.67
C SER A 37 -7.58 -18.08 6.56
N PRO A 38 -8.72 -18.54 7.13
CA PRO A 38 -9.95 -17.75 7.10
C PRO A 38 -9.82 -16.31 7.65
N PRO A 39 -9.05 -16.04 8.72
CA PRO A 39 -8.76 -14.65 9.12
C PRO A 39 -7.99 -13.86 8.06
N SER A 40 -6.98 -14.46 7.42
CA SER A 40 -6.23 -13.83 6.34
C SER A 40 -7.08 -13.51 5.11
N GLN A 41 -8.04 -14.38 4.77
CA GLN A 41 -8.99 -14.11 3.68
C GLN A 41 -9.81 -12.84 3.94
N LYS A 42 -10.22 -12.61 5.19
CA LYS A 42 -11.00 -11.42 5.57
C LYS A 42 -10.17 -10.14 5.52
N ARG A 43 -8.89 -10.23 5.85
CA ARG A 43 -7.98 -9.08 5.81
C ARG A 43 -7.80 -8.50 4.41
N ALA A 44 -8.08 -9.27 3.37
CA ALA A 44 -8.07 -8.77 2.00
C ALA A 44 -9.23 -7.80 1.70
N PHE A 45 -10.21 -7.61 2.61
CA PHE A 45 -11.46 -6.88 2.40
C PHE A 45 -11.92 -6.12 3.66
N ASP A 46 -11.00 -5.71 4.54
CA ASP A 46 -11.33 -5.10 5.84
C ASP A 46 -11.14 -3.58 5.86
N HIS A 47 -10.70 -3.00 4.75
CA HIS A 47 -10.38 -1.57 4.58
C HIS A 47 -9.27 -1.07 5.50
N ASP A 48 -8.43 -1.98 6.00
CA ASP A 48 -7.24 -1.64 6.77
C ASP A 48 -5.99 -1.98 5.94
N LEU A 49 -5.38 -0.97 5.33
CA LEU A 49 -4.17 -1.14 4.53
C LEU A 49 -2.95 -1.62 5.35
N MET A 50 -3.06 -1.61 6.68
CA MET A 50 -2.04 -2.13 7.60
C MET A 50 -2.26 -3.60 7.92
N SER A 51 -3.47 -4.11 7.72
CA SER A 51 -3.74 -5.54 7.81
C SER A 51 -3.26 -6.24 6.53
N ILE A 52 -2.80 -7.47 6.66
CA ILE A 52 -2.19 -8.18 5.54
C ILE A 52 -2.84 -9.55 5.38
N ALA A 53 -3.34 -9.82 4.18
CA ALA A 53 -3.70 -11.15 3.76
C ALA A 53 -2.41 -11.94 3.47
N ASP A 54 -1.86 -12.58 4.51
CA ASP A 54 -0.58 -13.28 4.46
C ASP A 54 -0.76 -14.72 3.95
N PRO A 55 -0.25 -15.05 2.75
CA PRO A 55 -0.39 -16.37 2.17
C PRO A 55 0.54 -17.39 2.85
N GLN A 56 0.04 -18.60 3.07
CA GLN A 56 0.80 -19.71 3.59
C GLN A 56 1.59 -20.44 2.49
N GLN A 57 1.20 -20.26 1.24
CA GLN A 57 1.83 -20.87 0.07
C GLN A 57 1.90 -19.89 -1.13
N LYS A 58 2.70 -20.22 -2.13
CA LYS A 58 2.88 -19.37 -3.32
C LYS A 58 1.63 -19.31 -4.20
N ASP A 59 1.01 -20.46 -4.40
CA ASP A 59 -0.20 -20.59 -5.23
C ASP A 59 -1.42 -20.39 -4.34
N TYR A 60 -1.84 -19.15 -4.15
CA TYR A 60 -3.06 -18.86 -3.42
C TYR A 60 -4.02 -18.03 -4.26
N TRP A 61 -5.25 -18.08 -3.87
CA TRP A 61 -6.26 -17.15 -4.35
C TRP A 61 -7.14 -16.66 -3.21
N VAL A 62 -7.69 -15.47 -3.36
CA VAL A 62 -8.65 -14.86 -2.44
C VAL A 62 -9.71 -14.11 -3.23
N GLY A 63 -10.94 -14.12 -2.77
CA GLY A 63 -12.04 -13.50 -3.47
C GLY A 63 -13.31 -13.42 -2.65
N LEU A 64 -14.38 -13.06 -3.32
CA LEU A 64 -15.71 -12.92 -2.73
C LEU A 64 -16.74 -13.78 -3.48
N ASP A 65 -17.64 -14.42 -2.70
CA ASP A 65 -18.95 -14.85 -3.19
C ASP A 65 -19.92 -13.68 -3.01
N LEU A 66 -20.34 -13.10 -4.08
CA LEU A 66 -21.24 -11.94 -4.14
C LEU A 66 -22.71 -12.32 -3.96
N GLU A 67 -23.01 -13.63 -3.80
CA GLU A 67 -24.35 -14.19 -3.73
C GLU A 67 -25.17 -14.03 -5.00
N GLN A 68 -25.06 -12.90 -5.69
CA GLN A 68 -25.72 -12.59 -6.93
C GLN A 68 -24.74 -12.22 -8.04
N PRO A 69 -25.05 -12.50 -9.31
CA PRO A 69 -24.25 -12.02 -10.43
C PRO A 69 -24.26 -10.49 -10.51
N CYS A 70 -23.10 -9.88 -10.71
CA CYS A 70 -22.97 -8.47 -11.07
C CYS A 70 -21.89 -8.30 -12.14
N ARG A 71 -21.95 -7.19 -12.87
CA ARG A 71 -20.93 -6.81 -13.85
C ARG A 71 -19.92 -5.91 -13.16
N LEU A 72 -18.68 -6.42 -13.01
CA LEU A 72 -17.59 -5.60 -12.49
C LEU A 72 -17.19 -4.52 -13.51
N ASP A 73 -16.96 -3.33 -12.99
CA ASP A 73 -16.47 -2.19 -13.76
C ASP A 73 -15.13 -1.67 -13.26
N LYS A 74 -14.76 -1.98 -11.99
CA LYS A 74 -13.50 -1.55 -11.39
C LYS A 74 -13.01 -2.57 -10.36
N LEU A 75 -11.70 -2.75 -10.32
CA LEU A 75 -10.95 -3.43 -9.26
C LEU A 75 -9.93 -2.45 -8.69
N VAL A 76 -9.84 -2.37 -7.37
CA VAL A 76 -8.76 -1.71 -6.66
C VAL A 76 -7.92 -2.76 -5.95
N TYR A 77 -6.62 -2.66 -6.10
CA TYR A 77 -5.65 -3.59 -5.54
C TYR A 77 -4.56 -2.82 -4.79
N TYR A 78 -4.36 -3.17 -3.53
CA TYR A 78 -3.23 -2.68 -2.74
C TYR A 78 -2.32 -3.86 -2.39
N PRO A 79 -1.08 -3.88 -2.91
CA PRO A 79 -0.09 -4.87 -2.49
C PRO A 79 0.27 -4.63 -1.02
N ARG A 80 0.86 -5.63 -0.37
CA ARG A 80 1.52 -5.43 0.92
C ARG A 80 2.53 -4.28 0.81
N ASN A 81 2.48 -3.34 1.73
CA ASN A 81 3.26 -2.12 1.69
C ASN A 81 4.20 -1.95 2.89
N ASP A 82 4.13 -2.78 3.90
CA ASP A 82 4.92 -2.66 5.14
C ASP A 82 4.85 -1.27 5.79
N ASP A 83 3.70 -0.57 5.63
CA ASP A 83 3.46 0.81 6.11
C ASP A 83 4.27 1.89 5.34
N ASN A 84 4.63 1.62 4.09
CA ASN A 84 5.43 2.52 3.23
C ASN A 84 4.54 3.33 2.27
N PHE A 85 3.44 3.89 2.73
CA PHE A 85 2.56 4.76 1.93
C PHE A 85 2.21 6.04 2.68
N ILE A 86 1.87 7.06 1.92
CA ILE A 86 1.44 8.33 2.48
C ILE A 86 -0.03 8.22 2.90
N VAL A 87 -0.28 8.50 4.17
CA VAL A 87 -1.65 8.50 4.75
C VAL A 87 -2.18 9.91 4.75
N ILE A 88 -3.34 10.12 4.10
CA ILE A 88 -3.98 11.44 4.02
C ILE A 88 -4.31 11.94 5.43
N GLY A 89 -4.01 13.21 5.70
CA GLY A 89 -4.20 13.86 6.99
C GLY A 89 -3.04 13.69 7.98
N GLU A 90 -2.09 12.80 7.71
CA GLU A 90 -0.89 12.69 8.54
C GLU A 90 0.17 13.73 8.14
N VAL A 91 1.04 14.07 9.09
CA VAL A 91 2.08 15.09 8.95
C VAL A 91 3.42 14.42 8.70
N TYR A 92 4.10 14.88 7.67
CA TYR A 92 5.41 14.36 7.25
C TYR A 92 6.45 15.47 7.22
N GLU A 93 7.70 15.10 7.42
CA GLU A 93 8.86 15.98 7.27
C GLU A 93 9.92 15.28 6.44
N LEU A 94 10.35 15.93 5.36
CA LEU A 94 11.42 15.45 4.51
C LEU A 94 12.75 16.06 4.94
N PHE A 95 13.78 15.24 5.00
CA PHE A 95 15.15 15.65 5.26
C PHE A 95 16.06 15.23 4.10
N TYR A 96 17.16 15.94 3.95
CA TYR A 96 18.29 15.49 3.13
C TYR A 96 19.57 15.47 3.96
N CYS A 97 20.51 14.62 3.58
CA CYS A 97 21.80 14.51 4.24
C CYS A 97 22.85 15.38 3.51
N ASP A 98 23.50 16.27 4.22
CA ASP A 98 24.71 17.00 3.75
C ASP A 98 25.82 16.87 4.79
N LYS A 99 26.98 16.40 4.37
CA LYS A 99 28.19 16.22 5.21
C LYS A 99 27.97 15.43 6.51
N GLY A 100 27.00 14.55 6.51
CA GLY A 100 26.67 13.70 7.67
C GLY A 100 25.56 14.24 8.58
N ASP A 101 25.05 15.45 8.30
CA ASP A 101 23.96 16.06 9.04
C ASP A 101 22.65 16.01 8.25
N TRP A 102 21.53 15.84 8.95
CA TRP A 102 20.19 15.87 8.37
C TRP A 102 19.58 17.27 8.44
N HIS A 103 19.25 17.83 7.27
CA HIS A 103 18.65 19.15 7.13
C HIS A 103 17.19 19.01 6.68
N SER A 104 16.28 19.68 7.40
CA SER A 104 14.85 19.66 7.06
C SER A 104 14.58 20.44 5.76
N LEU A 105 13.79 19.86 4.89
CA LEU A 105 13.21 20.49 3.69
C LEU A 105 11.78 21.00 3.93
N GLY A 106 11.26 20.79 5.13
CA GLY A 106 9.96 21.30 5.54
C GLY A 106 8.99 20.20 5.97
N ILE A 107 7.90 20.65 6.56
CA ILE A 107 6.82 19.84 7.09
C ILE A 107 5.61 20.02 6.18
N MET A 108 4.92 18.91 5.87
CA MET A 108 3.74 18.90 5.02
C MET A 108 2.68 17.98 5.60
N THR A 109 1.43 18.40 5.57
CA THR A 109 0.28 17.52 5.82
C THR A 109 -0.12 16.87 4.49
N ALA A 110 -0.25 15.56 4.48
CA ALA A 110 -0.64 14.85 3.26
C ALA A 110 -2.11 15.14 2.89
N GLU A 111 -2.31 15.71 1.72
CA GLU A 111 -3.64 15.96 1.13
C GLU A 111 -4.03 14.88 0.12
N SER A 112 -3.06 14.09 -0.33
CA SER A 112 -3.22 12.97 -1.25
C SER A 112 -2.28 11.81 -0.87
N GLY A 113 -2.28 10.74 -1.67
CA GLY A 113 -1.34 9.62 -1.51
C GLY A 113 0.10 9.92 -1.91
N GLU A 114 0.46 11.18 -2.19
CA GLU A 114 1.80 11.63 -2.53
C GLU A 114 2.15 12.94 -1.81
N LEU A 115 3.46 13.16 -1.62
CA LEU A 115 4.02 14.40 -1.10
C LEU A 115 4.95 15.00 -2.16
N VAL A 116 4.78 16.28 -2.45
CA VAL A 116 5.60 16.98 -3.43
C VAL A 116 6.43 18.06 -2.74
N TYR A 117 7.73 17.89 -2.75
CA TYR A 117 8.71 18.87 -2.26
C TYR A 117 9.45 19.49 -3.43
N GLU A 118 9.38 20.79 -3.56
CA GLU A 118 10.06 21.53 -4.62
C GLU A 118 11.46 21.98 -4.20
N ASN A 119 12.34 22.23 -5.18
CA ASN A 119 13.70 22.73 -4.99
C ASN A 119 14.56 21.87 -4.05
N VAL A 120 14.38 20.56 -4.11
CA VAL A 120 15.17 19.61 -3.31
C VAL A 120 16.60 19.48 -3.89
N PRO A 121 17.64 19.30 -3.05
CA PRO A 121 19.00 19.05 -3.52
C PRO A 121 19.09 17.80 -4.40
N GLY A 122 19.70 17.87 -5.56
CA GLY A 122 19.99 16.68 -6.38
C GLY A 122 21.08 15.80 -5.75
N ASN A 123 21.07 14.50 -6.07
CA ASN A 123 22.08 13.52 -5.64
C ASN A 123 22.31 13.46 -4.13
N ALA A 124 21.25 13.58 -3.35
CA ALA A 124 21.29 13.50 -1.90
C ALA A 124 20.65 12.21 -1.38
N LEU A 125 21.02 11.79 -0.18
CA LEU A 125 20.23 10.87 0.61
C LEU A 125 19.07 11.62 1.25
N TYR A 126 17.89 11.05 1.18
CA TYR A 126 16.68 11.59 1.78
C TYR A 126 16.15 10.69 2.88
N LEU A 127 15.50 11.29 3.87
CA LEU A 127 14.80 10.62 4.95
C LEU A 127 13.44 11.28 5.11
N LEU A 128 12.38 10.51 4.95
CA LEU A 128 11.02 10.95 5.25
C LEU A 128 10.65 10.49 6.67
N LYS A 129 10.14 11.39 7.49
CA LYS A 129 9.62 11.09 8.82
C LYS A 129 8.12 11.31 8.86
N ASN A 130 7.39 10.32 9.34
CA ASN A 130 5.99 10.49 9.72
C ASN A 130 5.93 11.09 11.12
N ARG A 131 5.59 12.38 11.22
CA ARG A 131 5.55 13.13 12.49
C ARG A 131 4.32 12.78 13.33
N THR A 132 3.25 12.34 12.70
CA THR A 132 2.01 11.93 13.40
C THR A 132 2.22 10.63 14.16
N LYS A 133 2.85 9.65 13.54
CA LYS A 133 3.15 8.34 14.15
C LYS A 133 4.46 8.31 14.91
N GLY A 134 5.33 9.29 14.72
CA GLY A 134 6.68 9.29 15.26
C GLY A 134 7.59 8.22 14.62
N LYS A 135 7.27 7.81 13.39
CA LYS A 135 7.96 6.75 12.67
C LYS A 135 8.99 7.33 11.70
N GLU A 136 10.17 6.72 11.64
CA GLU A 136 11.15 7.00 10.59
C GLU A 136 10.90 6.05 9.42
N GLU A 137 10.79 6.64 8.23
CA GLU A 137 10.71 5.89 7.00
C GLU A 137 12.12 5.50 6.52
N ARG A 138 12.19 4.62 5.51
CA ARG A 138 13.47 4.20 4.95
C ARG A 138 14.20 5.38 4.29
N ILE A 139 15.53 5.33 4.36
CA ILE A 139 16.40 6.25 3.62
C ILE A 139 16.35 5.90 2.14
N PHE A 140 16.33 6.90 1.27
CA PHE A 140 16.28 6.72 -0.17
C PHE A 140 17.09 7.77 -0.93
N THR A 141 17.47 7.44 -2.15
CA THR A 141 17.93 8.38 -3.17
C THR A 141 16.85 8.52 -4.25
N TYR A 142 16.95 9.58 -5.04
CA TYR A 142 16.05 9.81 -6.18
C TYR A 142 16.88 9.80 -7.47
N GLU A 143 16.72 8.73 -8.26
CA GLU A 143 17.50 8.50 -9.46
C GLU A 143 16.59 8.18 -10.65
N ASN A 144 16.75 8.87 -11.76
CA ASN A 144 15.95 8.66 -12.97
C ASN A 144 14.44 8.68 -12.69
N ASP A 145 13.97 9.67 -11.94
CA ASP A 145 12.58 9.84 -11.52
C ASP A 145 12.00 8.67 -10.71
N ARG A 146 12.85 7.94 -10.00
CA ARG A 146 12.47 6.83 -9.12
C ARG A 146 13.19 6.89 -7.78
N GLN A 147 12.49 6.48 -6.74
CA GLN A 147 13.07 6.28 -5.42
C GLN A 147 13.86 4.96 -5.41
N ALA A 148 15.12 5.03 -4.97
CA ALA A 148 15.95 3.88 -4.65
C ALA A 148 16.10 3.82 -3.12
N TRP A 149 15.58 2.75 -2.51
CA TRP A 149 15.54 2.54 -1.07
C TRP A 149 16.82 1.84 -0.58
N TRP A 150 17.30 2.27 0.61
CA TRP A 150 18.52 1.74 1.25
C TRP A 150 18.23 1.08 2.59
#